data_b32fc729fd3cd2489bf35a0599ba9e0c
#
_entry.id   b32fc729fd3cd2489bf35a0599ba9e0c
#
_cell.length_a   1.000
_cell.length_b   1.000
_cell.length_c   1.000
_cell.angle_alpha   90.00
_cell.angle_beta   90.00
_cell.angle_gamma   90.00
#
_symmetry.space_group_name_H-M   'P 1'
#
loop_
_entity.id
_entity.type
_entity.pdbx_description
1 polymer ?
#
loop_
_entity_poly.entity_id
_entity_poly.type
_entity_poly.pdbx_seq_one_letter_code
_entity_poly.pdbx_strand_id
1 'polypeptide(L)'
;MSPTAVFLGADAGGSHSTIVVGTADLTILGRADGPGGAMRPGGAVASATVLVDTARRAAAPASIDLPAERAVVGAAGAGRSQEQTELAAALVEAGFARRVHVVADAEVTLATAFEGGPGIIINAGTGSIAYARDPAGQLHRAGGYGWQLGDEGGGYWLGRRALDAAARAKDGREEGSTLLARLLAALGLQTFDDLVRGEVVLGS
;
A
#
# COMPACT_ATOMS: atom_id res chain seq x y z
N MET A 1 16.84 -2.66 37.18
CA MET A 1 15.54 -2.84 36.48
C MET A 1 15.86 -3.40 35.11
N SER A 2 15.26 -4.54 34.73
CA SER A 2 15.41 -5.03 33.37
C SER A 2 14.85 -3.98 32.39
N PRO A 3 15.52 -3.70 31.28
CA PRO A 3 14.98 -2.75 30.31
C PRO A 3 13.60 -3.21 29.84
N THR A 4 12.64 -2.29 29.87
CA THR A 4 11.28 -2.56 29.39
C THR A 4 11.36 -2.96 27.92
N ALA A 5 10.84 -4.12 27.56
CA ALA A 5 10.84 -4.60 26.20
C ALA A 5 10.03 -3.62 25.30
N VAL A 6 10.63 -3.22 24.20
CA VAL A 6 10.06 -2.27 23.26
C VAL A 6 9.67 -2.98 21.98
N PHE A 7 8.54 -2.58 21.42
CA PHE A 7 7.93 -3.16 20.22
C PHE A 7 7.72 -2.08 19.17
N LEU A 8 7.79 -2.46 17.90
CA LEU A 8 7.50 -1.59 16.77
C LEU A 8 6.29 -2.11 15.97
N GLY A 9 5.44 -1.18 15.60
CA GLY A 9 4.42 -1.39 14.57
C GLY A 9 4.71 -0.47 13.39
N ALA A 10 4.69 -0.98 12.18
CA ALA A 10 4.94 -0.19 10.98
C ALA A 10 3.87 -0.45 9.92
N ASP A 11 3.38 0.63 9.32
CA ASP A 11 2.62 0.64 8.08
C ASP A 11 3.50 1.23 6.97
N ALA A 12 3.89 0.43 5.99
CA ALA A 12 4.83 0.78 4.95
C ALA A 12 4.12 0.87 3.58
N GLY A 13 3.55 2.04 3.31
CA GLY A 13 2.85 2.34 2.06
C GLY A 13 3.78 2.79 0.92
N GLY A 14 3.22 2.98 -0.28
CA GLY A 14 3.96 3.39 -1.48
C GLY A 14 4.49 4.82 -1.43
N SER A 15 3.76 5.74 -0.82
CA SER A 15 4.09 7.18 -0.75
C SER A 15 4.53 7.64 0.64
N HIS A 16 4.07 6.98 1.69
CA HIS A 16 4.41 7.30 3.07
C HIS A 16 4.44 6.04 3.92
N SER A 17 5.12 6.11 5.05
CA SER A 17 5.09 5.08 6.09
C SER A 17 4.87 5.71 7.46
N THR A 18 4.22 4.96 8.34
CA THR A 18 4.02 5.34 9.74
C THR A 18 4.62 4.27 10.63
N ILE A 19 5.39 4.69 11.64
CA ILE A 19 5.95 3.77 12.64
C ILE A 19 5.56 4.25 14.04
N VAL A 20 5.12 3.30 14.85
CA VAL A 20 4.87 3.48 16.27
C VAL A 20 5.83 2.64 17.11
N VAL A 21 6.25 3.20 18.22
CA VAL A 21 7.08 2.55 19.25
C VAL A 21 6.22 2.40 20.49
N GLY A 22 6.18 1.24 21.09
CA GLY A 22 5.35 0.99 22.26
C GLY A 22 5.86 -0.14 23.14
N THR A 23 5.15 -0.37 24.22
CA THR A 23 5.36 -1.43 25.20
C THR A 23 4.38 -2.56 25.03
N ALA A 24 4.57 -3.66 25.76
CA ALA A 24 3.71 -4.86 25.67
C ALA A 24 2.26 -4.61 26.12
N ASP A 25 2.00 -3.61 26.94
CA ASP A 25 0.69 -3.17 27.39
C ASP A 25 0.03 -2.17 26.42
N LEU A 26 0.58 -2.03 25.20
CA LEU A 26 0.10 -1.16 24.14
C LEU A 26 0.24 0.37 24.44
N THR A 27 1.03 0.74 25.43
CA THR A 27 1.37 2.16 25.64
C THR A 27 2.26 2.64 24.49
N ILE A 28 1.82 3.66 23.75
CA ILE A 28 2.60 4.29 22.68
C ILE A 28 3.61 5.23 23.30
N LEU A 29 4.89 5.00 23.06
CA LEU A 29 6.01 5.80 23.54
C LEU A 29 6.48 6.82 22.51
N GLY A 30 6.22 6.57 21.21
CA GLY A 30 6.58 7.48 20.14
C GLY A 30 5.96 7.06 18.81
N ARG A 31 5.88 8.05 17.91
CA ARG A 31 5.38 7.88 16.55
C ARG A 31 6.15 8.78 15.59
N ALA A 32 6.38 8.30 14.38
CA ALA A 32 6.89 9.13 13.29
C ALA A 32 6.28 8.69 11.95
N ASP A 33 6.09 9.67 11.08
CA ASP A 33 5.74 9.46 9.68
C ASP A 33 6.97 9.68 8.81
N GLY A 34 7.10 8.92 7.72
CA GLY A 34 8.25 8.92 6.82
C GLY A 34 7.89 8.74 5.36
N PRO A 35 8.90 8.78 4.48
CA PRO A 35 8.72 8.44 3.07
C PRO A 35 8.16 7.04 2.88
N GLY A 36 7.69 6.72 1.66
CA GLY A 36 7.20 5.40 1.32
C GLY A 36 8.24 4.31 1.53
N GLY A 37 7.86 3.28 2.30
CA GLY A 37 8.67 2.11 2.64
C GLY A 37 8.18 0.81 2.00
N ALA A 38 7.32 0.90 0.98
CA ALA A 38 6.76 -0.26 0.29
C ALA A 38 7.85 -1.20 -0.25
N MET A 39 7.59 -2.50 -0.18
CA MET A 39 8.46 -3.51 -0.77
C MET A 39 8.32 -3.50 -2.29
N ARG A 40 9.45 -3.45 -2.99
CA ARG A 40 9.54 -3.61 -4.44
C ARG A 40 10.43 -4.81 -4.76
N PRO A 41 10.27 -5.47 -5.90
CA PRO A 41 11.16 -6.56 -6.28
C PRO A 41 12.64 -6.15 -6.22
N GLY A 42 13.45 -6.88 -5.43
CA GLY A 42 14.85 -6.55 -5.17
C GLY A 42 15.10 -5.30 -4.30
N GLY A 43 14.06 -4.66 -3.76
CA GLY A 43 14.15 -3.40 -3.01
C GLY A 43 14.16 -3.54 -1.49
N ALA A 44 14.33 -4.73 -0.93
CA ALA A 44 14.25 -4.97 0.51
C ALA A 44 15.18 -4.08 1.34
N VAL A 45 16.43 -3.90 0.91
CA VAL A 45 17.43 -3.07 1.60
C VAL A 45 17.02 -1.59 1.58
N ALA A 46 16.52 -1.09 0.45
CA ALA A 46 16.07 0.30 0.33
C ALA A 46 14.85 0.56 1.24
N SER A 47 13.86 -0.35 1.24
CA SER A 47 12.71 -0.28 2.13
C SER A 47 13.14 -0.33 3.60
N ALA A 48 14.05 -1.24 3.96
CA ALA A 48 14.56 -1.33 5.33
C ALA A 48 15.26 -0.05 5.78
N THR A 49 16.07 0.59 4.92
CA THR A 49 16.74 1.86 5.23
C THR A 49 15.73 2.94 5.59
N VAL A 50 14.68 3.12 4.78
CA VAL A 50 13.61 4.10 5.02
C VAL A 50 12.89 3.84 6.33
N LEU A 51 12.55 2.57 6.60
CA LEU A 51 11.81 2.19 7.80
C LEU A 51 12.67 2.34 9.07
N VAL A 52 13.95 1.97 9.02
CA VAL A 52 14.88 2.16 10.16
C VAL A 52 15.07 3.63 10.51
N ASP A 53 15.25 4.50 9.52
CA ASP A 53 15.38 5.93 9.75
C ASP A 53 14.10 6.55 10.32
N THR A 54 12.93 6.06 9.88
CA THR A 54 11.65 6.48 10.46
C THR A 54 11.47 5.95 11.87
N ALA A 55 11.90 4.72 12.17
CA ALA A 55 11.86 4.14 13.51
C ALA A 55 12.76 4.90 14.50
N ARG A 56 13.97 5.30 14.08
CA ARG A 56 14.85 6.14 14.90
C ARG A 56 14.17 7.45 15.29
N ARG A 57 13.47 8.09 14.35
CA ARG A 57 12.72 9.32 14.64
C ARG A 57 11.53 9.07 15.57
N ALA A 58 10.85 7.93 15.45
CA ALA A 58 9.78 7.55 16.37
C ALA A 58 10.28 7.26 17.78
N ALA A 59 11.47 6.68 17.90
CA ALA A 59 12.08 6.29 19.18
C ALA A 59 12.75 7.45 19.93
N ALA A 60 13.22 8.48 19.22
CA ALA A 60 13.99 9.58 19.77
C ALA A 60 13.32 10.35 20.93
N PRO A 61 12.00 10.69 20.89
CA PRO A 61 11.36 11.43 21.97
C PRO A 61 11.37 10.69 23.32
N ALA A 62 11.38 9.35 23.29
CA ALA A 62 11.42 8.52 24.49
C ALA A 62 12.84 8.03 24.82
N SER A 63 13.87 8.48 24.12
CA SER A 63 15.28 8.06 24.28
C SER A 63 15.43 6.54 24.22
N ILE A 64 14.75 5.91 23.26
CA ILE A 64 14.76 4.45 23.07
C ILE A 64 15.83 4.09 22.04
N ASP A 65 16.70 3.16 22.40
CA ASP A 65 17.68 2.59 21.49
C ASP A 65 17.10 1.41 20.71
N LEU A 66 17.41 1.36 19.40
CA LEU A 66 17.15 0.21 18.55
C LEU A 66 18.36 -0.76 18.57
N PRO A 67 18.14 -2.05 18.30
CA PRO A 67 16.91 -2.69 17.81
C PRO A 67 15.87 -2.93 18.91
N ALA A 68 14.58 -2.81 18.54
CA ALA A 68 13.47 -3.22 19.38
C ALA A 68 13.47 -4.76 19.58
N GLU A 69 12.70 -5.25 20.55
CA GLU A 69 12.60 -6.71 20.80
C GLU A 69 11.85 -7.44 19.66
N ARG A 70 10.73 -6.86 19.21
CA ARG A 70 9.93 -7.38 18.09
C ARG A 70 9.33 -6.26 17.28
N ALA A 71 9.05 -6.54 16.02
CA ALA A 71 8.30 -5.67 15.14
C ALA A 71 7.29 -6.44 14.29
N VAL A 72 6.17 -5.77 14.00
CA VAL A 72 5.22 -6.17 12.95
C VAL A 72 5.22 -5.05 11.90
N VAL A 73 5.38 -5.44 10.64
CA VAL A 73 5.44 -4.51 9.50
C VAL A 73 4.40 -4.93 8.47
N GLY A 74 3.35 -4.13 8.31
CA GLY A 74 2.43 -4.21 7.17
C GLY A 74 3.05 -3.47 6.00
N ALA A 75 3.38 -4.16 4.91
CA ALA A 75 4.05 -3.52 3.80
C ALA A 75 3.31 -3.73 2.48
N ALA A 76 2.99 -2.63 1.79
CA ALA A 76 2.56 -2.68 0.41
C ALA A 76 3.63 -3.38 -0.44
N GLY A 77 3.22 -4.26 -1.34
CA GLY A 77 4.14 -5.04 -2.17
C GLY A 77 4.72 -6.30 -1.50
N ALA A 78 4.46 -6.54 -0.20
CA ALA A 78 4.86 -7.77 0.50
C ALA A 78 3.72 -8.82 0.51
N GLY A 79 3.08 -9.01 -0.63
CA GLY A 79 1.94 -9.93 -0.76
C GLY A 79 2.30 -11.41 -0.88
N ARG A 80 3.59 -11.76 -1.00
CA ARG A 80 4.08 -13.13 -1.13
C ARG A 80 5.13 -13.43 -0.08
N SER A 81 5.28 -14.72 0.28
CA SER A 81 6.20 -15.16 1.33
C SER A 81 7.66 -14.79 1.03
N GLN A 82 8.06 -14.72 -0.23
CA GLN A 82 9.42 -14.35 -0.61
C GLN A 82 9.71 -12.89 -0.24
N GLU A 83 8.86 -11.95 -0.67
CA GLU A 83 9.02 -10.52 -0.35
C GLU A 83 8.99 -10.27 1.15
N GLN A 84 8.10 -10.98 1.88
CA GLN A 84 8.02 -10.90 3.34
C GLN A 84 9.33 -11.34 4.01
N THR A 85 9.88 -12.47 3.57
CA THR A 85 11.14 -13.01 4.11
C THR A 85 12.33 -12.10 3.82
N GLU A 86 12.44 -11.60 2.59
CA GLU A 86 13.51 -10.69 2.17
C GLU A 86 13.49 -9.38 2.97
N LEU A 87 12.30 -8.78 3.12
CA LEU A 87 12.16 -7.54 3.90
C LEU A 87 12.41 -7.76 5.39
N ALA A 88 11.91 -8.86 5.96
CA ALA A 88 12.15 -9.19 7.36
C ALA A 88 13.65 -9.37 7.65
N ALA A 89 14.39 -10.07 6.80
CA ALA A 89 15.83 -10.26 6.93
C ALA A 89 16.58 -8.91 6.86
N ALA A 90 16.26 -8.08 5.87
CA ALA A 90 16.88 -6.76 5.70
C ALA A 90 16.63 -5.84 6.91
N LEU A 91 15.42 -5.87 7.49
CA LEU A 91 15.07 -5.10 8.68
C LEU A 91 15.82 -5.56 9.93
N VAL A 92 15.99 -6.88 10.11
CA VAL A 92 16.79 -7.43 11.22
C VAL A 92 18.26 -7.01 11.06
N GLU A 93 18.83 -7.16 9.87
CA GLU A 93 20.21 -6.79 9.56
C GLU A 93 20.47 -5.29 9.77
N ALA A 94 19.51 -4.44 9.39
CA ALA A 94 19.58 -2.99 9.57
C ALA A 94 19.35 -2.51 11.01
N GLY A 95 19.07 -3.43 11.95
CA GLY A 95 18.88 -3.11 13.36
C GLY A 95 17.52 -2.49 13.70
N PHE A 96 16.48 -2.82 12.96
CA PHE A 96 15.10 -2.35 13.23
C PHE A 96 14.53 -3.01 14.49
N ALA A 97 14.54 -4.35 14.52
CA ALA A 97 14.17 -5.16 15.67
C ALA A 97 14.89 -6.50 15.64
N ARG A 98 14.99 -7.18 16.81
CA ARG A 98 15.59 -8.52 16.92
C ARG A 98 14.79 -9.59 16.19
N ARG A 99 13.48 -9.42 16.12
CA ARG A 99 12.53 -10.28 15.38
C ARG A 99 11.56 -9.39 14.63
N VAL A 100 11.43 -9.63 13.34
CA VAL A 100 10.52 -8.89 12.46
C VAL A 100 9.55 -9.86 11.82
N HIS A 101 8.27 -9.55 11.89
CA HIS A 101 7.22 -10.22 11.15
C HIS A 101 6.65 -9.26 10.11
N VAL A 102 6.83 -9.60 8.84
CA VAL A 102 6.30 -8.82 7.72
C VAL A 102 5.05 -9.49 7.21
N VAL A 103 4.02 -8.69 7.00
CA VAL A 103 2.73 -9.11 6.43
C VAL A 103 2.35 -8.16 5.29
N ALA A 104 1.38 -8.53 4.47
CA ALA A 104 0.79 -7.58 3.53
C ALA A 104 0.08 -6.44 4.32
N ASP A 105 0.11 -5.23 3.78
CA ASP A 105 -0.58 -4.05 4.35
C ASP A 105 -2.08 -4.32 4.59
N ALA A 106 -2.72 -5.04 3.68
CA ALA A 106 -4.10 -5.47 3.81
C ALA A 106 -4.37 -6.38 5.02
N GLU A 107 -3.40 -7.17 5.46
CA GLU A 107 -3.56 -8.01 6.67
C GLU A 107 -3.67 -7.16 7.93
N VAL A 108 -2.87 -6.08 8.01
CA VAL A 108 -2.96 -5.11 9.10
C VAL A 108 -4.31 -4.39 9.07
N THR A 109 -4.77 -3.99 7.88
CA THR A 109 -6.08 -3.37 7.69
C THR A 109 -7.22 -4.30 8.14
N LEU A 110 -7.19 -5.58 7.74
CA LEU A 110 -8.15 -6.59 8.20
C LEU A 110 -8.11 -6.78 9.72
N ALA A 111 -6.91 -6.87 10.29
CA ALA A 111 -6.76 -7.03 11.73
C ALA A 111 -7.33 -5.84 12.51
N THR A 112 -7.13 -4.62 12.00
CA THR A 112 -7.64 -3.40 12.64
C THR A 112 -9.15 -3.27 12.48
N ALA A 113 -9.69 -3.56 11.27
CA ALA A 113 -11.10 -3.39 10.97
C ALA A 113 -12.00 -4.42 11.69
N PHE A 114 -11.49 -5.62 11.92
CA PHE A 114 -12.25 -6.76 12.44
C PHE A 114 -11.66 -7.36 13.72
N GLU A 115 -10.77 -6.65 14.41
CA GLU A 115 -10.14 -7.09 15.67
C GLU A 115 -9.54 -8.51 15.60
N GLY A 116 -8.98 -8.85 14.42
CA GLY A 116 -8.46 -10.19 14.14
C GLY A 116 -9.50 -11.25 13.74
N GLY A 117 -10.80 -10.92 13.78
CA GLY A 117 -11.90 -11.80 13.35
C GLY A 117 -12.05 -11.91 11.83
N PRO A 118 -13.04 -12.68 11.35
CA PRO A 118 -13.36 -12.81 9.94
C PRO A 118 -13.93 -11.51 9.38
N GLY A 119 -13.61 -11.21 8.11
CA GLY A 119 -14.09 -10.01 7.44
C GLY A 119 -13.54 -9.88 6.04
N ILE A 120 -14.05 -8.89 5.31
CA ILE A 120 -13.64 -8.58 3.94
C ILE A 120 -13.32 -7.08 3.86
N ILE A 121 -12.20 -6.75 3.25
CA ILE A 121 -11.88 -5.39 2.84
C ILE A 121 -11.75 -5.33 1.32
N ILE A 122 -12.20 -4.23 0.75
CA ILE A 122 -12.04 -3.90 -0.67
C ILE A 122 -11.33 -2.55 -0.72
N ASN A 123 -10.18 -2.52 -1.38
CA ASN A 123 -9.46 -1.29 -1.64
C ASN A 123 -9.58 -0.97 -3.14
N ALA A 124 -10.12 0.21 -3.46
CA ALA A 124 -10.25 0.73 -4.81
C ALA A 124 -9.69 2.17 -4.83
N GLY A 125 -8.44 2.28 -5.23
CA GLY A 125 -7.73 3.54 -5.47
C GLY A 125 -7.33 3.64 -6.94
N THR A 126 -6.05 3.81 -7.25
CA THR A 126 -5.52 3.73 -8.62
C THR A 126 -5.79 2.35 -9.24
N GLY A 127 -5.54 1.27 -8.50
CA GLY A 127 -5.94 -0.10 -8.80
C GLY A 127 -7.03 -0.59 -7.84
N SER A 128 -7.32 -1.89 -7.86
CA SER A 128 -8.27 -2.51 -6.93
C SER A 128 -7.83 -3.89 -6.47
N ILE A 129 -8.17 -4.22 -5.22
CA ILE A 129 -7.87 -5.51 -4.61
C ILE A 129 -8.87 -5.79 -3.49
N ALA A 130 -9.24 -7.05 -3.32
CA ALA A 130 -10.03 -7.51 -2.19
C ALA A 130 -9.21 -8.51 -1.36
N TYR A 131 -9.31 -8.38 -0.04
CA TYR A 131 -8.79 -9.34 0.93
C TYR A 131 -9.88 -9.79 1.88
N ALA A 132 -9.84 -11.04 2.26
CA ALA A 132 -10.75 -11.61 3.25
C ALA A 132 -9.98 -12.45 4.25
N ARG A 133 -10.47 -12.48 5.50
CA ARG A 133 -10.14 -13.50 6.50
C ARG A 133 -11.39 -14.30 6.76
N ASP A 134 -11.33 -15.61 6.57
CA ASP A 134 -12.44 -16.51 6.86
C ASP A 134 -12.56 -16.84 8.36
N PRO A 135 -13.63 -17.52 8.81
CA PRO A 135 -13.79 -17.92 10.20
C PRO A 135 -12.71 -18.90 10.72
N ALA A 136 -11.99 -19.58 9.83
CA ALA A 136 -10.86 -20.43 10.18
C ALA A 136 -9.54 -19.65 10.31
N GLY A 137 -9.57 -18.32 10.05
CA GLY A 137 -8.41 -17.43 10.10
C GLY A 137 -7.58 -17.43 8.81
N GLN A 138 -8.01 -18.14 7.77
CA GLN A 138 -7.30 -18.18 6.50
C GLN A 138 -7.50 -16.84 5.73
N LEU A 139 -6.40 -16.40 5.14
CA LEU A 139 -6.39 -15.19 4.29
C LEU A 139 -6.66 -15.57 2.84
N HIS A 140 -7.56 -14.84 2.22
CA HIS A 140 -7.94 -14.96 0.83
C HIS A 140 -7.71 -13.63 0.13
N ARG A 141 -7.33 -13.69 -1.15
CA ARG A 141 -7.12 -12.52 -1.99
C ARG A 141 -7.84 -12.69 -3.32
N ALA A 142 -8.46 -11.61 -3.81
CA ALA A 142 -9.02 -11.52 -5.15
C ALA A 142 -8.60 -10.19 -5.79
N GLY A 143 -8.25 -10.24 -7.07
CA GLY A 143 -7.77 -9.07 -7.82
C GLY A 143 -6.35 -8.61 -7.44
N GLY A 144 -6.05 -7.35 -7.74
CA GLY A 144 -4.75 -6.74 -7.46
C GLY A 144 -3.61 -7.30 -8.29
N TYR A 145 -3.88 -7.68 -9.55
CA TYR A 145 -2.88 -8.20 -10.48
C TYR A 145 -2.22 -7.10 -11.34
N GLY A 146 -2.56 -5.84 -11.03
CA GLY A 146 -2.09 -4.68 -11.77
C GLY A 146 -2.97 -4.34 -12.97
N TRP A 147 -2.77 -3.14 -13.50
CA TRP A 147 -3.61 -2.53 -14.53
C TRP A 147 -3.70 -3.32 -15.86
N GLN A 148 -2.75 -4.23 -16.11
CA GLN A 148 -2.73 -5.05 -17.31
C GLN A 148 -3.63 -6.28 -17.23
N LEU A 149 -3.77 -6.87 -16.04
CA LEU A 149 -4.42 -8.18 -15.85
C LEU A 149 -5.62 -8.13 -14.91
N GLY A 150 -5.85 -6.98 -14.26
CA GLY A 150 -6.88 -6.85 -13.24
C GLY A 150 -7.15 -5.40 -12.88
N ASP A 151 -7.32 -5.12 -11.59
CA ASP A 151 -7.62 -3.81 -11.03
C ASP A 151 -8.99 -3.25 -11.49
N GLU A 152 -9.95 -4.15 -11.76
CA GLU A 152 -11.30 -3.79 -12.17
C GLU A 152 -11.97 -2.92 -11.10
N GLY A 153 -12.48 -1.77 -11.54
CA GLY A 153 -13.09 -0.77 -10.64
C GLY A 153 -12.08 0.20 -10.00
N GLY A 154 -10.78 -0.01 -10.18
CA GLY A 154 -9.76 0.98 -9.84
C GLY A 154 -9.81 2.20 -10.77
N GLY A 155 -9.26 3.34 -10.32
CA GLY A 155 -9.32 4.61 -11.05
C GLY A 155 -8.72 4.53 -12.45
N TYR A 156 -7.60 3.84 -12.61
CA TYR A 156 -6.98 3.64 -13.92
C TYR A 156 -7.89 2.82 -14.87
N TRP A 157 -8.46 1.72 -14.37
CA TRP A 157 -9.38 0.88 -15.14
C TRP A 157 -10.63 1.66 -15.56
N LEU A 158 -11.22 2.44 -14.63
CA LEU A 158 -12.38 3.29 -14.93
C LEU A 158 -12.05 4.35 -15.99
N GLY A 159 -10.89 5.00 -15.88
CA GLY A 159 -10.41 5.96 -16.87
C GLY A 159 -10.26 5.35 -18.26
N ARG A 160 -9.64 4.18 -18.36
CA ARG A 160 -9.52 3.44 -19.62
C ARG A 160 -10.88 3.06 -20.21
N ARG A 161 -11.79 2.54 -19.38
CA ARG A 161 -13.15 2.19 -19.84
C ARG A 161 -13.94 3.41 -20.31
N ALA A 162 -13.74 4.56 -19.67
CA ALA A 162 -14.35 5.82 -20.12
C ALA A 162 -13.81 6.26 -21.48
N LEU A 163 -12.50 6.16 -21.71
CA LEU A 163 -11.88 6.46 -23.01
C LEU A 163 -12.35 5.50 -24.11
N ASP A 164 -12.42 4.21 -23.82
CA ASP A 164 -12.95 3.20 -24.75
C ASP A 164 -14.41 3.49 -25.15
N ALA A 165 -15.27 3.83 -24.18
CA ALA A 165 -16.67 4.17 -24.44
C ALA A 165 -16.79 5.45 -25.27
N ALA A 166 -15.99 6.48 -24.98
CA ALA A 166 -15.96 7.72 -25.74
C ALA A 166 -15.51 7.49 -27.21
N ALA A 167 -14.51 6.63 -27.41
CA ALA A 167 -14.05 6.25 -28.76
C ALA A 167 -15.13 5.52 -29.56
N ARG A 168 -15.82 4.54 -28.94
CA ARG A 168 -16.90 3.80 -29.58
C ARG A 168 -18.08 4.70 -29.94
N ALA A 169 -18.45 5.62 -29.06
CA ALA A 169 -19.50 6.60 -29.34
C ALA A 169 -19.12 7.53 -30.51
N LYS A 170 -17.85 8.00 -30.56
CA LYS A 170 -17.35 8.82 -31.68
C LYS A 170 -17.47 8.07 -33.01
N ASP A 171 -17.18 6.78 -33.03
CA ASP A 171 -17.26 5.94 -34.22
C ASP A 171 -18.70 5.52 -34.60
N GLY A 172 -19.71 5.88 -33.82
CA GLY A 172 -21.10 5.46 -34.01
C GLY A 172 -21.35 3.97 -33.69
N ARG A 173 -20.44 3.34 -32.94
CA ARG A 173 -20.58 1.92 -32.50
C ARG A 173 -21.42 1.76 -31.22
N GLU A 174 -21.64 2.86 -30.49
CA GLU A 174 -22.50 2.96 -29.33
C GLU A 174 -23.29 4.25 -29.36
N GLU A 175 -24.41 4.32 -28.63
CA GLU A 175 -25.18 5.56 -28.51
C GLU A 175 -24.34 6.68 -27.92
N GLY A 176 -24.50 7.90 -28.45
CA GLY A 176 -23.79 9.07 -27.99
C GLY A 176 -24.09 9.39 -26.52
N SER A 177 -23.07 9.73 -25.75
CA SER A 177 -23.18 10.15 -24.37
C SER A 177 -22.46 11.48 -24.13
N THR A 178 -22.76 12.16 -23.04
CA THR A 178 -22.04 13.38 -22.62
C THR A 178 -20.61 13.06 -22.11
N LEU A 179 -20.22 11.77 -22.07
CA LEU A 179 -18.95 11.32 -21.50
C LEU A 179 -17.75 11.91 -22.24
N LEU A 180 -17.76 11.91 -23.60
CA LEU A 180 -16.66 12.47 -24.38
C LEU A 180 -16.44 13.95 -24.07
N ALA A 181 -17.51 14.75 -24.06
CA ALA A 181 -17.40 16.16 -23.76
C ALA A 181 -16.86 16.44 -22.35
N ARG A 182 -17.28 15.65 -21.37
CA ARG A 182 -16.79 15.73 -20.00
C ARG A 182 -15.32 15.32 -19.86
N LEU A 183 -14.91 14.27 -20.56
CA LEU A 183 -13.51 13.83 -20.57
C LEU A 183 -12.60 14.89 -21.19
N LEU A 184 -12.97 15.44 -22.34
CA LEU A 184 -12.20 16.51 -22.98
C LEU A 184 -12.08 17.72 -22.06
N ALA A 185 -13.18 18.14 -21.44
CA ALA A 185 -13.16 19.27 -20.49
C ALA A 185 -12.27 18.99 -19.27
N ALA A 186 -12.35 17.81 -18.69
CA ALA A 186 -11.54 17.42 -17.53
C ALA A 186 -10.03 17.34 -17.84
N LEU A 187 -9.68 17.02 -19.08
CA LEU A 187 -8.31 16.91 -19.55
C LEU A 187 -7.79 18.22 -20.20
N GLY A 188 -8.63 19.25 -20.29
CA GLY A 188 -8.27 20.53 -20.92
C GLY A 188 -8.10 20.45 -22.45
N LEU A 189 -8.70 19.43 -23.09
CA LEU A 189 -8.60 19.18 -24.52
C LEU A 189 -9.81 19.72 -25.29
N GLN A 190 -9.60 20.07 -26.57
CA GLN A 190 -10.66 20.58 -27.44
C GLN A 190 -11.30 19.48 -28.29
N THR A 191 -10.50 18.51 -28.72
CA THR A 191 -10.93 17.46 -29.65
C THR A 191 -10.49 16.09 -29.20
N PHE A 192 -11.17 15.03 -29.70
CA PHE A 192 -10.74 13.66 -29.49
C PHE A 192 -9.36 13.37 -30.12
N ASP A 193 -9.03 14.07 -31.20
CA ASP A 193 -7.75 13.89 -31.88
C ASP A 193 -6.56 14.40 -31.03
N ASP A 194 -6.78 15.39 -30.16
CA ASP A 194 -5.79 15.84 -29.18
C ASP A 194 -5.49 14.73 -28.17
N LEU A 195 -6.54 14.00 -27.77
CA LEU A 195 -6.39 12.81 -26.89
C LEU A 195 -5.56 11.71 -27.56
N VAL A 196 -5.83 11.41 -28.84
CA VAL A 196 -5.14 10.38 -29.61
C VAL A 196 -3.67 10.74 -29.84
N ARG A 197 -3.35 12.01 -30.02
CA ARG A 197 -1.96 12.48 -30.20
C ARG A 197 -1.11 12.44 -28.95
N GLY A 198 -1.71 12.10 -27.82
CA GLY A 198 -0.98 11.96 -26.55
C GLY A 198 -0.59 13.32 -25.95
N GLU A 199 -1.31 14.39 -26.26
CA GLU A 199 -1.12 15.70 -25.61
C GLU A 199 -1.50 15.69 -24.12
N VAL A 200 -2.07 14.58 -23.66
CA VAL A 200 -2.28 14.27 -22.25
C VAL A 200 -1.24 13.26 -21.79
N VAL A 201 -0.29 13.70 -21.00
CA VAL A 201 0.47 12.82 -20.11
C VAL A 201 -0.54 12.36 -19.04
N LEU A 202 -1.14 11.20 -19.25
CA LEU A 202 -1.88 10.49 -18.18
C LEU A 202 -0.84 10.23 -17.09
N GLY A 203 -0.88 11.04 -16.03
CA GLY A 203 0.13 11.09 -14.99
C GLY A 203 0.48 9.70 -14.48
N SER A 204 1.78 9.47 -14.43
CA SER A 204 2.46 8.32 -13.83
C SER A 204 2.24 8.30 -12.31
#